data_a379c0333a99ce78866fe6c4bc38d5e7
#
_entry.id   a379c0333a99ce78866fe6c4bc38d5e7
#
_cell.length_a   1.000
_cell.length_b   1.000
_cell.length_c   1.000
_cell.angle_alpha   90.00
_cell.angle_beta   90.00
_cell.angle_gamma   90.00
#
_symmetry.space_group_name_H-M   'P 1'
#
loop_
_entity.id
_entity.type
_entity.pdbx_description
1 polymer ?
#
loop_
_entity_poly.entity_id
_entity_poly.type
_entity_poly.pdbx_seq_one_letter_code
_entity_poly.pdbx_strand_id
1 'polypeptide(L)'
;MRTNIANSERNRPAELRNEPVTMTPQMQAGLAAFKAAIKASMPPLQVADVVFDAIKKEQFYILPHPEWIEVVQMRTDSLLRLENPQDPAPTVVKLINPSR
;
A
#
# COMPACT_ATOMS: atom_id res chain seq x y z
N MET A 1 5.64 -3.08 -0.06
CA MET A 1 6.80 -3.86 0.45
C MET A 1 6.41 -5.32 0.66
N ARG A 2 7.23 -6.24 0.17
CA ARG A 2 6.98 -7.69 0.28
C ARG A 2 7.20 -8.19 1.70
N THR A 3 6.12 -8.37 2.45
CA THR A 3 6.12 -8.80 3.85
C THR A 3 5.12 -9.94 4.08
N ASN A 4 5.11 -10.51 5.29
CA ASN A 4 4.18 -11.57 5.66
C ASN A 4 2.92 -11.04 6.39
N ILE A 5 2.56 -9.77 6.12
CA ILE A 5 1.44 -9.10 6.80
C ILE A 5 0.09 -9.81 6.58
N ALA A 6 -0.11 -10.42 5.41
CA ALA A 6 -1.34 -11.17 5.11
C ALA A 6 -1.57 -12.40 6.02
N ASN A 7 -0.55 -12.82 6.77
CA ASN A 7 -0.60 -13.93 7.73
C ASN A 7 -0.38 -13.44 9.17
N SER A 8 -0.64 -12.18 9.47
CA SER A 8 -0.40 -11.58 10.79
C SER A 8 -1.22 -12.22 11.91
N GLU A 9 -2.36 -12.84 11.58
CA GLU A 9 -3.22 -13.55 12.53
C GLU A 9 -2.48 -14.66 13.30
N ARG A 10 -1.44 -15.26 12.70
CA ARG A 10 -0.59 -16.26 13.38
C ARG A 10 0.07 -15.75 14.67
N ASN A 11 0.28 -14.42 14.76
CA ASN A 11 0.94 -13.79 15.91
C ASN A 11 -0.06 -13.36 16.99
N ARG A 12 -1.37 -13.52 16.75
CA ARG A 12 -2.40 -13.13 17.68
C ARG A 12 -2.54 -14.20 18.78
N PRO A 13 -2.54 -13.82 20.06
CA PRO A 13 -2.85 -14.74 21.15
C PRO A 13 -4.21 -15.44 20.94
N ALA A 14 -4.34 -16.68 21.40
CA ALA A 14 -5.52 -17.50 21.12
C ALA A 14 -6.82 -16.86 21.62
N GLU A 15 -6.77 -16.22 22.79
CA GLU A 15 -7.90 -15.53 23.43
C GLU A 15 -8.34 -14.24 22.70
N LEU A 16 -7.50 -13.72 21.81
CA LEU A 16 -7.80 -12.51 21.03
C LEU A 16 -8.08 -12.81 19.55
N ARG A 17 -8.15 -14.08 19.17
CA ARG A 17 -8.47 -14.47 17.79
C ARG A 17 -9.94 -14.21 17.50
N ASN A 18 -10.18 -13.64 16.32
CA ASN A 18 -11.54 -13.48 15.82
C ASN A 18 -12.14 -14.84 15.44
N GLU A 19 -13.47 -14.93 15.57
CA GLU A 19 -14.22 -16.07 15.02
C GLU A 19 -13.97 -16.20 13.51
N PRO A 20 -13.89 -17.42 12.98
CA PRO A 20 -13.73 -17.64 11.56
C PRO A 20 -14.87 -17.00 10.76
N VAL A 21 -14.51 -16.10 9.83
CA VAL A 21 -15.49 -15.47 8.95
C VAL A 21 -15.68 -16.32 7.70
N THR A 22 -16.93 -16.66 7.36
CA THR A 22 -17.25 -17.30 6.09
C THR A 22 -17.03 -16.31 4.96
N MET A 23 -16.00 -16.53 4.16
CA MET A 23 -15.67 -15.65 3.05
C MET A 23 -16.55 -15.89 1.84
N THR A 24 -17.13 -14.84 1.29
CA THR A 24 -17.78 -14.87 -0.01
C THR A 24 -16.75 -15.08 -1.13
N PRO A 25 -17.14 -15.57 -2.31
CA PRO A 25 -16.22 -15.69 -3.46
C PRO A 25 -15.53 -14.37 -3.82
N GLN A 26 -16.24 -13.24 -3.70
CA GLN A 26 -15.69 -11.91 -3.95
C GLN A 26 -14.62 -11.53 -2.92
N MET A 27 -14.85 -11.81 -1.64
CA MET A 27 -13.85 -11.59 -0.58
C MET A 27 -12.61 -12.47 -0.78
N GLN A 28 -12.80 -13.73 -1.19
CA GLN A 28 -11.68 -14.63 -1.50
C GLN A 28 -10.84 -14.11 -2.67
N ALA A 29 -11.49 -13.66 -3.75
CA ALA A 29 -10.82 -13.07 -4.90
C ALA A 29 -10.03 -11.79 -4.51
N GLY A 30 -10.63 -10.91 -3.70
CA GLY A 30 -9.96 -9.72 -3.17
C GLY A 30 -8.73 -10.05 -2.32
N LEU A 31 -8.85 -11.04 -1.43
CA LEU A 31 -7.73 -11.49 -0.60
C LEU A 31 -6.60 -12.12 -1.45
N ALA A 32 -6.95 -12.90 -2.48
CA ALA A 32 -5.98 -13.48 -3.39
C ALA A 32 -5.23 -12.39 -4.18
N ALA A 33 -5.94 -11.39 -4.70
CA ALA A 33 -5.34 -10.23 -5.38
C ALA A 33 -4.43 -9.44 -4.45
N PHE A 34 -4.84 -9.19 -3.21
CA PHE A 34 -4.03 -8.52 -2.20
C PHE A 34 -2.74 -9.28 -1.89
N LYS A 35 -2.82 -10.60 -1.68
CA LYS A 35 -1.64 -11.45 -1.45
C LYS A 35 -0.69 -11.43 -2.65
N ALA A 36 -1.21 -11.47 -3.87
CA ALA A 36 -0.44 -11.38 -5.09
C ALA A 36 0.29 -10.04 -5.21
N ALA A 37 -0.40 -8.92 -4.92
CA ALA A 37 0.18 -7.59 -4.93
C ALA A 37 1.33 -7.44 -3.89
N ILE A 38 1.15 -7.99 -2.68
CA ILE A 38 2.23 -8.00 -1.67
C ILE A 38 3.43 -8.82 -2.17
N LYS A 39 3.19 -9.98 -2.77
CA LYS A 39 4.27 -10.83 -3.30
C LYS A 39 5.05 -10.16 -4.43
N ALA A 40 4.37 -9.42 -5.29
CA ALA A 40 4.96 -8.67 -6.40
C ALA A 40 5.62 -7.35 -5.97
N SER A 41 5.37 -6.88 -4.75
CA SER A 41 5.87 -5.59 -4.29
C SER A 41 7.38 -5.60 -3.95
N MET A 42 7.95 -4.40 -3.82
CA MET A 42 9.36 -4.17 -3.55
C MET A 42 9.87 -4.97 -2.34
N PRO A 43 11.02 -5.67 -2.45
CA PRO A 43 11.65 -6.37 -1.33
C PRO A 43 12.04 -5.43 -0.19
N PRO A 44 12.00 -5.88 1.08
CA PRO A 44 12.39 -5.05 2.21
C PRO A 44 13.81 -4.47 2.11
N LEU A 45 14.76 -5.24 1.59
CA LEU A 45 16.15 -4.80 1.43
C LEU A 45 16.24 -3.60 0.47
N GLN A 46 15.53 -3.64 -0.65
CA GLN A 46 15.50 -2.52 -1.59
C GLN A 46 14.88 -1.26 -0.98
N VAL A 47 13.86 -1.40 -0.12
CA VAL A 47 13.33 -0.26 0.65
C VAL A 47 14.37 0.30 1.60
N ALA A 48 15.13 -0.58 2.28
CA ALA A 48 16.21 -0.17 3.17
C ALA A 48 17.30 0.61 2.43
N ASP A 49 17.69 0.17 1.23
CA ASP A 49 18.68 0.87 0.40
C ASP A 49 18.19 2.28 0.03
N VAL A 50 16.94 2.43 -0.39
CA VAL A 50 16.33 3.75 -0.69
C VAL A 50 16.37 4.66 0.53
N VAL A 51 16.00 4.13 1.71
CA VAL A 51 16.02 4.91 2.96
C VAL A 51 17.45 5.31 3.34
N PHE A 52 18.39 4.38 3.26
CA PHE A 52 19.78 4.64 3.59
C PHE A 52 20.43 5.70 2.68
N ASP A 53 20.15 5.64 1.39
CA ASP A 53 20.61 6.64 0.43
C ASP A 53 19.99 8.02 0.66
N ALA A 54 18.72 8.07 1.04
CA ALA A 54 18.05 9.32 1.39
C ALA A 54 18.67 9.95 2.66
N ILE A 55 19.00 9.13 3.69
CA ILE A 55 19.69 9.60 4.89
C ILE A 55 21.06 10.21 4.54
N LYS A 56 21.86 9.53 3.70
CA LYS A 56 23.15 10.06 3.25
C LYS A 56 23.05 11.39 2.51
N LYS A 57 21.92 11.62 1.81
CA LYS A 57 21.64 12.85 1.06
C LYS A 57 20.92 13.90 1.89
N GLU A 58 20.70 13.66 3.18
CA GLU A 58 19.95 14.52 4.08
C GLU A 58 18.52 14.81 3.57
N GLN A 59 17.91 13.87 2.84
CA GLN A 59 16.58 13.99 2.25
C GLN A 59 15.51 13.67 3.30
N PHE A 60 14.67 14.65 3.64
CA PHE A 60 13.62 14.49 4.65
C PHE A 60 12.45 13.62 4.18
N TYR A 61 11.94 13.88 2.97
CA TYR A 61 10.82 13.11 2.41
C TYR A 61 11.35 11.92 1.60
N ILE A 62 11.03 10.72 2.06
CA ILE A 62 11.47 9.47 1.44
C ILE A 62 10.25 8.76 0.87
N LEU A 63 10.13 8.71 -0.45
CA LEU A 63 9.07 8.01 -1.17
C LEU A 63 9.68 6.83 -1.93
N PRO A 64 9.58 5.59 -1.41
CA PRO A 64 10.06 4.40 -2.10
C PRO A 64 9.34 4.13 -3.42
N HIS A 65 8.16 4.72 -3.59
CA HIS A 65 7.31 4.65 -4.77
C HIS A 65 6.99 6.08 -5.24
N PRO A 66 7.91 6.73 -6.01
CA PRO A 66 7.74 8.13 -6.42
C PRO A 66 6.52 8.35 -7.31
N GLU A 67 6.02 7.33 -7.99
CA GLU A 67 4.79 7.37 -8.79
C GLU A 67 3.55 7.72 -7.96
N TRP A 68 3.56 7.47 -6.66
CA TRP A 68 2.45 7.78 -5.75
C TRP A 68 2.35 9.27 -5.39
N ILE A 69 3.31 10.09 -5.83
CA ILE A 69 3.25 11.55 -5.62
C ILE A 69 1.99 12.17 -6.25
N GLU A 70 1.48 11.56 -7.33
CA GLU A 70 0.24 11.99 -7.98
C GLU A 70 -0.96 11.95 -7.03
N VAL A 71 -1.07 10.93 -6.20
CA VAL A 71 -2.14 10.80 -5.19
C VAL A 71 -2.00 11.87 -4.09
N VAL A 72 -0.76 12.14 -3.67
CA VAL A 72 -0.47 13.21 -2.70
C VAL A 72 -0.86 14.56 -3.27
N GLN A 73 -0.51 14.81 -4.54
CA GLN A 73 -0.85 16.05 -5.24
C GLN A 73 -2.36 16.24 -5.34
N MET A 74 -3.12 15.24 -5.77
CA MET A 74 -4.59 15.30 -5.83
C MET A 74 -5.19 15.78 -4.50
N ARG A 75 -4.72 15.20 -3.38
CA ARG A 75 -5.21 15.58 -2.06
C ARG A 75 -4.83 17.00 -1.70
N THR A 76 -3.60 17.40 -1.97
CA THR A 76 -3.10 18.74 -1.68
C THR A 76 -3.86 19.80 -2.50
N ASP A 77 -4.09 19.51 -3.78
CA ASP A 77 -4.83 20.41 -4.67
C ASP A 77 -6.28 20.61 -4.21
N SER A 78 -6.96 19.54 -3.78
CA SER A 78 -8.32 19.67 -3.22
C SER A 78 -8.32 20.55 -1.96
N LEU A 79 -7.32 20.37 -1.09
CA LEU A 79 -7.19 21.18 0.13
C LEU A 79 -6.94 22.65 -0.19
N LEU A 80 -6.02 22.96 -1.13
CA LEU A 80 -5.68 24.32 -1.53
C LEU A 80 -6.87 25.06 -2.19
N ARG A 81 -7.75 24.32 -2.88
CA ARG A 81 -8.97 24.86 -3.50
C ARG A 81 -10.19 24.86 -2.57
N LEU A 82 -10.05 24.36 -1.33
CA LEU A 82 -11.14 24.18 -0.36
C LEU A 82 -12.29 23.31 -0.91
N GLU A 83 -11.95 22.34 -1.76
CA GLU A 83 -12.87 21.38 -2.34
C GLU A 83 -12.93 20.10 -1.49
N ASN A 84 -14.02 19.34 -1.63
CA ASN A 84 -14.12 18.02 -1.02
C ASN A 84 -13.05 17.08 -1.60
N PRO A 85 -12.47 16.18 -0.78
CA PRO A 85 -11.49 15.20 -1.26
C PRO A 85 -12.08 14.35 -2.38
N GLN A 86 -11.32 14.17 -3.46
CA GLN A 86 -11.67 13.25 -4.53
C GLN A 86 -11.30 11.83 -4.13
N ASP A 87 -12.05 10.85 -4.66
CA ASP A 87 -11.71 9.44 -4.50
C ASP A 87 -10.38 9.14 -5.26
N PRO A 88 -9.32 8.71 -4.58
CA PRO A 88 -8.07 8.38 -5.25
C PRO A 88 -8.09 7.01 -5.94
N ALA A 89 -9.12 6.19 -5.75
CA ALA A 89 -9.15 4.81 -6.24
C ALA A 89 -8.89 4.68 -7.75
N PRO A 90 -9.45 5.51 -8.65
CA PRO A 90 -9.16 5.43 -10.08
C PRO A 90 -7.68 5.65 -10.40
N THR A 91 -7.04 6.63 -9.75
CA THR A 91 -5.60 6.92 -9.92
C THR A 91 -4.75 5.79 -9.37
N VAL A 92 -5.08 5.28 -8.18
CA VAL A 92 -4.38 4.14 -7.56
C VAL A 92 -4.45 2.89 -8.45
N VAL A 93 -5.62 2.57 -9.02
CA VAL A 93 -5.79 1.43 -9.93
C VAL A 93 -4.91 1.58 -11.17
N LYS A 94 -4.84 2.78 -11.76
CA LYS A 94 -3.97 3.09 -12.90
C LYS A 94 -2.49 2.92 -12.57
N LEU A 95 -2.05 3.37 -11.39
CA LEU A 95 -0.65 3.24 -10.94
C LEU A 95 -0.24 1.78 -10.67
N ILE A 96 -1.17 0.96 -10.18
CA ILE A 96 -0.91 -0.47 -9.91
C ILE A 96 -0.96 -1.30 -11.20
N ASN A 97 -1.77 -0.91 -12.19
CA ASN A 97 -1.97 -1.62 -13.45
C ASN A 97 -1.69 -0.69 -14.67
N PRO A 98 -0.43 -0.29 -14.91
CA PRO A 98 -0.10 0.68 -15.96
C PRO A 98 -0.36 0.18 -17.40
N SER A 99 -0.68 -1.11 -17.57
CA SER A 99 -0.90 -1.76 -18.87
C SER A 99 -2.38 -1.89 -19.28
N ARG A 100 -3.30 -1.21 -18.58
CA ARG A 100 -4.72 -1.15 -18.94
C ARG A 100 -5.17 0.22 -19.31
#